data_78b0393f9a1231d319a0faf9c7735df9
#
_entry.id   78b0393f9a1231d319a0faf9c7735df9
#
_cell.length_a   1.000
_cell.length_b   1.000
_cell.length_c   1.000
_cell.angle_alpha   90.00
_cell.angle_beta   90.00
_cell.angle_gamma   90.00
#
_symmetry.space_group_name_H-M   'P 1'
#
loop_
_entity.id
_entity.type
_entity.pdbx_description
1 polymer ?
#
loop_
_entity_poly.entity_id
_entity_poly.type
_entity_poly.pdbx_seq_one_letter_code
_entity_poly.pdbx_strand_id
1 'polypeptide(L)'
;LHVRSRRQRQMCIRDRYIRVTKENLEKEHICCAISNNKDIQVSSKKAWLADRFDEGLVFLKSVERGKCFIEYIPAECAWNPIEAPGYMYINCLWVSGSFKGHGYSSDLLSECIEDSKEKGKKGLCILAAARKKPFLADSKFLKYKGFKACDEADNGIQLWYLPFEEKTEPPVFKECAKHHHINESGYVLYYTNQCPFNAKYVPILEETAQKNGIPLKAVKIENRKDAQNVPTPITTYALFCDGEYVTNEQMNDKKFLKLVGRCYGGLS
;
A
#
# COMPACT_ATOMS: atom_id res chain seq x y z
N LEU A 1 13.72 22.93 28.99
CA LEU A 1 12.99 22.18 27.97
C LEU A 1 11.51 22.19 28.34
N HIS A 2 10.73 23.07 27.69
CA HIS A 2 9.27 23.13 27.89
C HIS A 2 8.65 21.85 27.28
N VAL A 3 8.18 20.95 28.13
CA VAL A 3 7.35 19.82 27.72
C VAL A 3 5.98 20.36 27.31
N ARG A 4 5.72 20.47 26.02
CA ARG A 4 4.40 20.82 25.51
C ARG A 4 3.37 19.82 26.03
N SER A 5 2.26 20.28 26.57
CA SER A 5 1.17 19.42 27.01
C SER A 5 0.62 18.59 25.84
N ARG A 6 0.02 17.42 26.12
CA ARG A 6 -0.61 16.53 25.10
C ARG A 6 -1.60 17.32 24.20
N ARG A 7 -2.36 18.25 24.79
CA ARG A 7 -3.32 19.12 24.10
C ARG A 7 -2.65 20.12 23.14
N GLN A 8 -1.51 20.71 23.55
CA GLN A 8 -0.73 21.61 22.68
C GLN A 8 -0.04 20.88 21.54
N ARG A 9 0.38 19.62 21.76
CA ARG A 9 0.92 18.77 20.70
C ARG A 9 -0.16 18.40 19.66
N GLN A 10 -1.36 18.05 20.09
CA GLN A 10 -2.50 17.76 19.20
C GLN A 10 -2.94 18.99 18.38
N MET A 11 -2.99 20.19 18.97
CA MET A 11 -3.28 21.43 18.21
C MET A 11 -2.21 21.69 17.14
N CYS A 12 -0.92 21.57 17.45
CA CYS A 12 0.16 21.77 16.47
C CYS A 12 0.20 20.70 15.37
N ILE A 13 -0.31 19.52 15.63
CA ILE A 13 -0.38 18.41 14.65
C ILE A 13 -1.55 18.65 13.69
N ARG A 14 -2.73 19.00 14.21
CA ARG A 14 -3.93 19.30 13.40
C ARG A 14 -3.70 20.43 12.39
N ASP A 15 -2.90 21.42 12.73
CA ASP A 15 -2.57 22.53 11.83
C ASP A 15 -1.62 22.12 10.69
N ARG A 16 -0.95 20.99 10.81
CA ARG A 16 0.03 20.50 9.80
C ARG A 16 -0.53 19.46 8.83
N TYR A 17 -1.68 18.90 9.13
CA TYR A 17 -2.26 17.80 8.33
C TYR A 17 -3.70 18.10 7.92
N ILE A 18 -4.06 17.64 6.75
CA ILE A 18 -5.42 17.68 6.19
C ILE A 18 -5.92 16.25 6.09
N ARG A 19 -7.08 15.96 6.68
CA ARG A 19 -7.85 14.77 6.39
C ARG A 19 -8.61 15.01 5.08
N VAL A 20 -8.31 14.20 4.08
CA VAL A 20 -9.03 14.22 2.81
C VAL A 20 -10.37 13.50 3.00
N THR A 21 -11.43 14.12 2.54
CA THR A 21 -12.82 13.62 2.59
C THR A 21 -13.46 13.80 1.21
N LYS A 22 -14.68 13.29 1.01
CA LYS A 22 -15.40 13.48 -0.26
C LYS A 22 -15.60 14.97 -0.60
N GLU A 23 -15.82 15.81 0.41
CA GLU A 23 -16.12 17.23 0.22
C GLU A 23 -14.89 18.04 -0.23
N ASN A 24 -13.69 17.64 0.18
CA ASN A 24 -12.45 18.37 -0.17
C ASN A 24 -11.58 17.64 -1.20
N LEU A 25 -11.89 16.40 -1.57
CA LEU A 25 -11.09 15.54 -2.45
C LEU A 25 -10.70 16.24 -3.77
N GLU A 26 -11.62 16.97 -4.39
CA GLU A 26 -11.34 17.63 -5.66
C GLU A 26 -10.34 18.77 -5.53
N LYS A 27 -10.36 19.47 -4.42
CA LYS A 27 -9.47 20.62 -4.14
C LYS A 27 -8.09 20.17 -3.68
N GLU A 28 -8.02 19.03 -2.98
CA GLU A 28 -6.80 18.57 -2.36
C GLU A 28 -5.90 17.83 -3.37
N HIS A 29 -4.60 18.05 -3.26
CA HIS A 29 -3.64 17.21 -3.98
C HIS A 29 -3.49 15.85 -3.29
N ILE A 30 -3.30 14.81 -4.08
CA ILE A 30 -2.91 13.49 -3.58
C ILE A 30 -1.39 13.37 -3.63
N CYS A 31 -0.80 13.00 -2.47
CA CYS A 31 0.63 13.15 -2.24
C CYS A 31 1.52 12.17 -3.02
N CYS A 32 1.03 11.00 -3.38
CA CYS A 32 1.82 9.99 -4.09
C CYS A 32 1.90 10.24 -5.60
N ALA A 33 0.98 10.99 -6.16
CA ALA A 33 1.05 11.34 -7.57
C ALA A 33 1.35 12.84 -7.74
N ILE A 34 2.14 13.14 -8.52
CA ILE A 34 2.43 14.05 -9.60
C ILE A 34 1.72 15.41 -9.51
N SER A 35 2.43 16.39 -10.00
CA SER A 35 2.10 17.80 -9.93
C SER A 35 0.83 18.23 -10.71
N ASN A 36 0.38 17.44 -11.68
CA ASN A 36 -0.74 17.81 -12.55
C ASN A 36 -2.03 17.10 -12.10
N ASN A 37 -3.00 17.85 -11.58
CA ASN A 37 -4.31 17.30 -11.16
C ASN A 37 -5.13 16.71 -12.32
N LYS A 38 -4.79 16.98 -13.58
CA LYS A 38 -5.42 16.42 -14.78
C LYS A 38 -4.79 15.09 -15.23
N ASP A 39 -3.74 14.64 -14.55
CA ASP A 39 -3.08 13.36 -14.87
C ASP A 39 -4.00 12.19 -14.51
N ILE A 40 -4.05 11.19 -15.39
CA ILE A 40 -4.85 9.97 -15.18
C ILE A 40 -4.53 9.26 -13.85
N GLN A 41 -3.31 9.35 -13.37
CA GLN A 41 -2.89 8.80 -12.09
C GLN A 41 -3.61 9.49 -10.93
N VAL A 42 -3.83 10.80 -11.01
CA VAL A 42 -4.54 11.58 -10.00
C VAL A 42 -6.01 11.24 -10.00
N SER A 43 -6.67 11.26 -11.16
CA SER A 43 -8.09 10.94 -11.26
C SER A 43 -8.40 9.50 -10.83
N SER A 44 -7.55 8.54 -11.22
CA SER A 44 -7.67 7.14 -10.79
C SER A 44 -7.57 6.99 -9.27
N LYS A 45 -6.61 7.67 -8.62
CA LYS A 45 -6.47 7.62 -7.15
C LYS A 45 -7.61 8.33 -6.45
N LYS A 46 -8.09 9.45 -6.98
CA LYS A 46 -9.24 10.16 -6.40
C LYS A 46 -10.51 9.31 -6.46
N ALA A 47 -10.76 8.65 -7.58
CA ALA A 47 -11.88 7.70 -7.70
C ALA A 47 -11.76 6.57 -6.67
N TRP A 48 -10.57 5.95 -6.54
CA TRP A 48 -10.32 4.95 -5.51
C TRP A 48 -10.65 5.45 -4.10
N LEU A 49 -10.17 6.64 -3.73
CA LEU A 49 -10.40 7.23 -2.41
C LEU A 49 -11.88 7.51 -2.16
N ALA A 50 -12.58 8.10 -3.16
CA ALA A 50 -14.01 8.42 -3.06
C ALA A 50 -14.85 7.18 -2.72
N ASP A 51 -14.59 6.06 -3.39
CA ASP A 51 -15.29 4.79 -3.15
C ASP A 51 -14.96 4.20 -1.77
N ARG A 52 -13.76 4.41 -1.26
CA ARG A 52 -13.31 3.79 0.00
C ARG A 52 -13.62 4.62 1.25
N PHE A 53 -13.91 5.92 1.11
CA PHE A 53 -14.28 6.74 2.27
C PHE A 53 -15.53 6.21 3.00
N ASP A 54 -16.50 5.67 2.28
CA ASP A 54 -17.69 5.05 2.89
C ASP A 54 -17.37 3.73 3.62
N GLU A 55 -16.25 3.11 3.31
CA GLU A 55 -15.74 1.93 3.99
C GLU A 55 -14.86 2.28 5.21
N GLY A 56 -14.73 3.57 5.55
CA GLY A 56 -13.96 4.07 6.68
C GLY A 56 -12.48 4.33 6.38
N LEU A 57 -12.10 4.42 5.10
CA LEU A 57 -10.74 4.81 4.72
C LEU A 57 -10.44 6.23 5.20
N VAL A 58 -9.24 6.40 5.73
CA VAL A 58 -8.67 7.70 6.10
C VAL A 58 -7.44 7.97 5.25
N PHE A 59 -7.41 9.14 4.62
CA PHE A 59 -6.25 9.67 3.93
C PHE A 59 -5.84 10.98 4.62
N LEU A 60 -4.77 10.92 5.40
CA LEU A 60 -4.22 12.05 6.13
C LEU A 60 -2.92 12.50 5.49
N LYS A 61 -2.82 13.77 5.09
CA LYS A 61 -1.66 14.31 4.39
C LYS A 61 -1.17 15.64 4.98
N SER A 62 0.08 16.01 4.68
CA SER A 62 0.58 17.35 4.99
C SER A 62 -0.23 18.43 4.26
N VAL A 63 -0.43 19.58 4.94
CA VAL A 63 -0.94 20.83 4.32
C VAL A 63 -0.04 21.23 3.16
N GLU A 64 1.26 21.15 3.35
CA GLU A 64 2.23 21.45 2.30
C GLU A 64 2.19 20.39 1.18
N ARG A 65 2.38 20.87 -0.04
CA ARG A 65 2.43 19.98 -1.22
C ARG A 65 3.68 19.13 -1.21
N GLY A 66 3.50 17.80 -1.29
CA GLY A 66 4.61 16.87 -1.36
C GLY A 66 4.24 15.46 -0.90
N LYS A 67 5.24 14.60 -0.76
CA LYS A 67 5.05 13.18 -0.43
C LYS A 67 5.13 12.99 1.09
N CYS A 68 4.04 13.33 1.78
CA CYS A 68 3.91 13.21 3.23
C CYS A 68 2.45 12.89 3.58
N PHE A 69 2.15 11.58 3.74
CA PHE A 69 0.79 11.11 4.02
C PHE A 69 0.79 9.72 4.65
N ILE A 70 -0.34 9.39 5.26
CA ILE A 70 -0.73 8.05 5.65
C ILE A 70 -2.13 7.74 5.12
N GLU A 71 -2.33 6.52 4.65
CA GLU A 71 -3.60 5.98 4.21
C GLU A 71 -3.88 4.69 4.98
N TYR A 72 -5.04 4.59 5.62
CA TYR A 72 -5.44 3.41 6.39
C TYR A 72 -6.95 3.19 6.36
N ILE A 73 -7.36 1.94 6.61
CA ILE A 73 -8.75 1.50 6.50
C ILE A 73 -9.02 0.42 7.56
N PRO A 74 -10.26 0.25 8.07
CA PRO A 74 -10.59 -0.94 8.85
C PRO A 74 -10.15 -2.21 8.12
N ALA A 75 -9.45 -3.11 8.81
CA ALA A 75 -8.83 -4.28 8.18
C ALA A 75 -9.86 -5.21 7.51
N GLU A 76 -11.09 -5.21 8.01
CA GLU A 76 -12.22 -5.91 7.41
C GLU A 76 -12.59 -5.38 6.01
N CYS A 77 -12.26 -4.10 5.75
CA CYS A 77 -12.46 -3.42 4.48
C CYS A 77 -11.17 -3.34 3.63
N ALA A 78 -10.05 -3.84 4.13
CA ALA A 78 -8.81 -3.86 3.36
C ALA A 78 -8.92 -4.75 2.12
N TRP A 79 -8.25 -4.34 1.06
CA TRP A 79 -8.18 -5.08 -0.20
C TRP A 79 -6.99 -6.04 -0.24
N ASN A 80 -6.58 -6.53 0.91
CA ASN A 80 -5.51 -7.50 1.06
C ASN A 80 -6.07 -8.81 1.64
N PRO A 81 -5.59 -9.97 1.23
CA PRO A 81 -6.01 -11.27 1.74
C PRO A 81 -5.44 -11.54 3.14
N ILE A 82 -6.00 -10.86 4.13
CA ILE A 82 -5.65 -10.97 5.55
C ILE A 82 -6.88 -11.29 6.40
N GLU A 83 -6.65 -11.95 7.53
CA GLU A 83 -7.61 -12.12 8.62
C GLU A 83 -7.13 -11.28 9.80
N ALA A 84 -7.76 -10.13 9.97
CA ALA A 84 -7.35 -9.12 10.95
C ALA A 84 -8.57 -8.45 11.63
N PRO A 85 -9.48 -9.22 12.24
CA PRO A 85 -10.71 -8.69 12.80
C PRO A 85 -10.42 -7.70 13.93
N GLY A 86 -10.99 -6.51 13.82
CA GLY A 86 -10.81 -5.45 14.82
C GLY A 86 -9.49 -4.66 14.70
N TYR A 87 -8.70 -4.88 13.65
CA TYR A 87 -7.51 -4.07 13.37
C TYR A 87 -7.82 -2.91 12.42
N MET A 88 -6.90 -1.95 12.39
CA MET A 88 -6.79 -0.97 11.33
C MET A 88 -5.62 -1.36 10.42
N TYR A 89 -5.85 -1.45 9.12
CA TYR A 89 -4.82 -1.77 8.13
C TYR A 89 -4.25 -0.49 7.51
N ILE A 90 -2.92 -0.35 7.55
CA ILE A 90 -2.22 0.76 6.92
C ILE A 90 -1.93 0.39 5.46
N ASN A 91 -2.64 1.01 4.54
CA ASN A 91 -2.45 0.85 3.10
C ASN A 91 -1.10 1.42 2.63
N CYS A 92 -0.75 2.60 3.13
CA CYS A 92 0.47 3.30 2.75
C CYS A 92 0.87 4.34 3.82
N LEU A 93 2.16 4.40 4.11
CA LEU A 93 2.78 5.48 4.88
C LEU A 93 4.00 5.95 4.08
N TRP A 94 3.94 7.15 3.52
CA TRP A 94 5.03 7.65 2.69
C TRP A 94 5.43 9.08 3.04
N VAL A 95 6.67 9.23 3.45
CA VAL A 95 7.31 10.52 3.73
C VAL A 95 8.62 10.58 2.94
N SER A 96 8.74 11.53 2.02
CA SER A 96 9.93 11.65 1.18
C SER A 96 10.26 13.10 0.78
N GLY A 97 11.41 13.29 0.15
CA GLY A 97 11.88 14.63 -0.24
C GLY A 97 12.23 15.47 0.98
N SER A 98 11.81 16.73 0.96
CA SER A 98 12.03 17.72 2.05
C SER A 98 11.41 17.35 3.39
N PHE A 99 10.46 16.41 3.41
CA PHE A 99 9.81 15.96 4.65
C PHE A 99 10.63 14.92 5.44
N LYS A 100 11.67 14.33 4.83
CA LYS A 100 12.50 13.33 5.53
C LYS A 100 13.30 13.96 6.69
N GLY A 101 13.43 13.19 7.77
CA GLY A 101 14.25 13.61 8.92
C GLY A 101 13.55 14.54 9.91
N HIS A 102 12.33 15.00 9.63
CA HIS A 102 11.60 15.96 10.44
C HIS A 102 10.50 15.35 11.34
N GLY A 103 10.49 14.01 11.51
CA GLY A 103 9.54 13.34 12.39
C GLY A 103 8.15 13.04 11.80
N TYR A 104 7.83 13.52 10.61
CA TYR A 104 6.50 13.37 9.99
C TYR A 104 5.96 11.94 9.94
N SER A 105 6.80 10.93 9.68
CA SER A 105 6.34 9.53 9.69
C SER A 105 5.87 9.09 11.07
N SER A 106 6.52 9.60 12.12
CA SER A 106 6.13 9.32 13.51
C SER A 106 4.84 10.03 13.89
N ASP A 107 4.69 11.28 13.46
CA ASP A 107 3.49 12.09 13.72
C ASP A 107 2.27 11.46 13.03
N LEU A 108 2.37 11.14 11.72
CA LEU A 108 1.31 10.49 10.96
C LEU A 108 0.90 9.12 11.54
N LEU A 109 1.89 8.34 11.98
CA LEU A 109 1.61 7.07 12.64
C LEU A 109 0.92 7.27 14.00
N SER A 110 1.31 8.29 14.77
CA SER A 110 0.66 8.61 16.05
C SER A 110 -0.80 9.01 15.84
N GLU A 111 -1.11 9.82 14.83
CA GLU A 111 -2.49 10.16 14.46
C GLU A 111 -3.31 8.91 14.08
N CYS A 112 -2.70 8.01 13.30
CA CYS A 112 -3.34 6.73 12.96
C CYS A 112 -3.63 5.88 14.20
N ILE A 113 -2.70 5.82 15.17
CA ILE A 113 -2.88 5.09 16.43
C ILE A 113 -4.02 5.71 17.24
N GLU A 114 -4.05 7.03 17.40
CA GLU A 114 -5.09 7.72 18.19
C GLU A 114 -6.48 7.55 17.53
N ASP A 115 -6.61 7.81 16.23
CA ASP A 115 -7.86 7.61 15.50
C ASP A 115 -8.36 6.15 15.55
N SER A 116 -7.42 5.19 15.48
CA SER A 116 -7.77 3.76 15.57
C SER A 116 -8.26 3.37 16.96
N LYS A 117 -7.65 3.91 18.01
CA LYS A 117 -8.10 3.70 19.40
C LYS A 117 -9.47 4.34 19.67
N GLU A 118 -9.70 5.56 19.16
CA GLU A 118 -11.01 6.24 19.25
C GLU A 118 -12.11 5.43 18.55
N LYS A 119 -11.77 4.70 17.46
CA LYS A 119 -12.67 3.79 16.74
C LYS A 119 -12.78 2.39 17.37
N GLY A 120 -12.23 2.17 18.56
CA GLY A 120 -12.27 0.89 19.27
C GLY A 120 -11.50 -0.25 18.61
N LYS A 121 -10.49 0.07 17.78
CA LYS A 121 -9.66 -0.95 17.15
C LYS A 121 -8.65 -1.53 18.14
N LYS A 122 -8.31 -2.82 17.99
CA LYS A 122 -7.38 -3.57 18.87
C LYS A 122 -5.91 -3.28 18.57
N GLY A 123 -5.61 -2.73 17.39
CA GLY A 123 -4.26 -2.51 16.93
C GLY A 123 -4.18 -2.09 15.46
N LEU A 124 -2.97 -1.97 14.97
CA LEU A 124 -2.67 -1.69 13.56
C LEU A 124 -2.02 -2.91 12.91
N CYS A 125 -2.22 -3.08 11.61
CA CYS A 125 -1.43 -4.02 10.81
C CYS A 125 -1.01 -3.39 9.47
N ILE A 126 0.08 -3.90 8.88
CA ILE A 126 0.73 -3.37 7.69
C ILE A 126 1.59 -4.44 7.02
N LEU A 127 1.75 -4.36 5.69
CA LEU A 127 2.71 -5.19 4.97
C LEU A 127 4.13 -4.61 5.04
N ALA A 128 5.10 -5.49 5.26
CA ALA A 128 6.52 -5.20 5.11
C ALA A 128 7.23 -6.42 4.51
N ALA A 129 8.55 -6.41 4.52
CA ALA A 129 9.34 -7.58 4.13
C ALA A 129 10.57 -7.73 5.02
N ALA A 130 11.05 -8.97 5.17
CA ALA A 130 12.29 -9.27 5.89
C ALA A 130 13.50 -8.54 5.27
N ARG A 131 13.53 -8.47 3.95
CA ARG A 131 14.48 -7.65 3.17
C ARG A 131 13.73 -6.53 2.48
N LYS A 132 14.33 -5.34 2.41
CA LYS A 132 13.71 -4.17 1.77
C LYS A 132 13.22 -4.51 0.37
N LYS A 133 11.91 -4.37 0.15
CA LYS A 133 11.25 -4.49 -1.16
C LYS A 133 10.64 -3.15 -1.56
N PRO A 134 10.54 -2.86 -2.86
CA PRO A 134 9.84 -1.65 -3.35
C PRO A 134 8.40 -1.61 -2.85
N PHE A 135 7.91 -0.40 -2.59
CA PHE A 135 6.51 -0.11 -2.23
C PHE A 135 5.99 -0.78 -0.95
N LEU A 136 6.86 -1.37 -0.13
CA LEU A 136 6.54 -1.88 1.20
C LEU A 136 7.14 -1.00 2.30
N ALA A 137 6.56 -1.08 3.48
CA ALA A 137 7.05 -0.36 4.65
C ALA A 137 8.46 -0.84 5.06
N ASP A 138 9.24 0.06 5.63
CA ASP A 138 10.56 -0.27 6.15
C ASP A 138 10.41 -1.02 7.50
N SER A 139 10.81 -2.29 7.52
CA SER A 139 10.72 -3.13 8.71
C SER A 139 11.53 -2.61 9.89
N LYS A 140 12.64 -1.89 9.65
CA LYS A 140 13.43 -1.25 10.72
C LYS A 140 12.64 -0.13 11.40
N PHE A 141 11.94 0.69 10.61
CA PHE A 141 11.05 1.73 11.12
C PHE A 141 9.88 1.12 11.91
N LEU A 142 9.24 0.08 11.37
CA LEU A 142 8.15 -0.61 12.05
C LEU A 142 8.61 -1.20 13.39
N LYS A 143 9.74 -1.90 13.41
CA LYS A 143 10.32 -2.45 14.65
C LYS A 143 10.62 -1.35 15.68
N TYR A 144 11.20 -0.24 15.24
CA TYR A 144 11.45 0.93 16.11
C TYR A 144 10.16 1.52 16.69
N LYS A 145 9.04 1.42 15.97
CA LYS A 145 7.70 1.85 16.41
C LYS A 145 6.93 0.80 17.20
N GLY A 146 7.55 -0.34 17.53
CA GLY A 146 6.96 -1.39 18.36
C GLY A 146 6.12 -2.42 17.61
N PHE A 147 6.07 -2.35 16.26
CA PHE A 147 5.46 -3.40 15.47
C PHE A 147 6.27 -4.70 15.57
N LYS A 148 5.57 -5.82 15.42
CA LYS A 148 6.12 -7.18 15.37
C LYS A 148 5.65 -7.88 14.11
N ALA A 149 6.52 -8.68 13.48
CA ALA A 149 6.09 -9.59 12.41
C ALA A 149 5.25 -10.71 13.05
N CYS A 150 4.12 -11.03 12.42
CA CYS A 150 3.21 -12.07 12.93
C CYS A 150 2.94 -13.18 11.92
N ASP A 151 3.09 -12.93 10.62
CA ASP A 151 2.94 -13.95 9.58
C ASP A 151 3.84 -13.63 8.38
N GLU A 152 4.19 -14.64 7.59
CA GLU A 152 5.08 -14.50 6.44
C GLU A 152 4.60 -15.38 5.28
N ALA A 153 4.65 -14.85 4.06
CA ALA A 153 4.40 -15.56 2.82
C ALA A 153 5.71 -15.95 2.14
N ASP A 154 5.68 -16.99 1.28
CA ASP A 154 6.85 -17.65 0.70
C ASP A 154 7.87 -16.73 0.02
N ASN A 155 7.44 -15.58 -0.50
CA ASN A 155 8.35 -14.59 -1.11
C ASN A 155 9.00 -13.64 -0.11
N GLY A 156 8.88 -13.87 1.19
CA GLY A 156 9.41 -13.05 2.27
C GLY A 156 8.64 -11.74 2.51
N ILE A 157 7.37 -11.69 2.06
CA ILE A 157 6.44 -10.63 2.44
C ILE A 157 5.85 -10.99 3.79
N GLN A 158 5.90 -10.04 4.71
CA GLN A 158 5.50 -10.21 6.10
C GLN A 158 4.30 -9.33 6.44
N LEU A 159 3.40 -9.87 7.25
CA LEU A 159 2.39 -9.11 7.95
C LEU A 159 2.96 -8.67 9.30
N TRP A 160 2.92 -7.38 9.54
CA TRP A 160 3.37 -6.77 10.79
C TRP A 160 2.19 -6.16 11.51
N TYR A 161 2.20 -6.21 12.86
CA TYR A 161 1.14 -5.65 13.68
C TYR A 161 1.68 -4.90 14.89
N LEU A 162 0.89 -3.93 15.35
CA LEU A 162 1.08 -3.19 16.60
C LEU A 162 -0.18 -3.37 17.45
N PRO A 163 -0.21 -4.26 18.43
CA PRO A 163 -1.36 -4.42 19.33
C PRO A 163 -1.46 -3.23 20.28
N PHE A 164 -2.69 -2.82 20.61
CA PHE A 164 -2.92 -1.79 21.62
C PHE A 164 -3.06 -2.36 23.02
N GLU A 165 -3.29 -3.68 23.14
CA GLU A 165 -3.38 -4.45 24.37
C GLU A 165 -2.51 -5.71 24.29
N GLU A 166 -1.94 -6.14 25.43
CA GLU A 166 -0.98 -7.24 25.47
C GLU A 166 -1.54 -8.60 25.01
N LYS A 167 -2.82 -8.86 25.24
CA LYS A 167 -3.47 -10.14 24.92
C LYS A 167 -4.19 -10.16 23.57
N THR A 168 -3.82 -9.25 22.65
CA THR A 168 -4.45 -9.17 21.35
C THR A 168 -3.89 -10.24 20.40
N GLU A 169 -4.78 -11.09 19.87
CA GLU A 169 -4.40 -12.11 18.87
C GLU A 169 -3.82 -11.44 17.61
N PRO A 170 -2.67 -11.93 17.10
CA PRO A 170 -2.06 -11.38 15.92
C PRO A 170 -2.90 -11.67 14.66
N PRO A 171 -2.92 -10.75 13.67
CA PRO A 171 -3.52 -11.01 12.37
C PRO A 171 -2.69 -12.02 11.58
N VAL A 172 -3.33 -12.69 10.60
CA VAL A 172 -2.68 -13.66 9.72
C VAL A 172 -3.03 -13.40 8.25
N PHE A 173 -2.22 -13.91 7.33
CA PHE A 173 -2.59 -14.00 5.92
C PHE A 173 -3.65 -15.08 5.71
N LYS A 174 -4.54 -14.87 4.74
CA LYS A 174 -5.36 -15.94 4.23
C LYS A 174 -4.48 -16.95 3.49
N GLU A 175 -4.87 -18.21 3.50
CA GLU A 175 -4.09 -19.31 2.92
C GLU A 175 -3.79 -19.06 1.42
N CYS A 176 -4.76 -18.54 0.66
CA CYS A 176 -4.58 -18.22 -0.75
C CYS A 176 -3.40 -17.27 -1.05
N ALA A 177 -2.98 -16.47 -0.08
CA ALA A 177 -1.92 -15.47 -0.27
C ALA A 177 -0.54 -15.92 0.21
N LYS A 178 -0.43 -17.09 0.84
CA LYS A 178 0.85 -17.56 1.41
C LYS A 178 1.79 -18.11 0.35
N HIS A 179 1.25 -18.82 -0.63
CA HIS A 179 2.02 -19.63 -1.60
C HIS A 179 2.19 -18.95 -2.96
N HIS A 180 2.19 -17.76 -3.17
CA HIS A 180 2.51 -16.95 -4.35
C HIS A 180 2.66 -17.74 -5.69
N HIS A 181 1.79 -18.69 -5.93
CA HIS A 181 1.78 -19.52 -7.14
C HIS A 181 0.42 -19.45 -7.82
N ILE A 182 0.42 -19.37 -9.16
CA ILE A 182 -0.78 -19.41 -9.98
C ILE A 182 -0.65 -20.47 -11.09
N ASN A 183 -1.75 -21.09 -11.49
CA ASN A 183 -1.76 -22.08 -12.56
C ASN A 183 -1.97 -21.43 -13.94
N GLU A 184 -1.15 -20.42 -14.27
CA GLU A 184 -1.20 -19.73 -15.55
C GLU A 184 0.21 -19.60 -16.14
N SER A 185 0.34 -19.79 -17.47
CA SER A 185 1.59 -19.59 -18.21
C SER A 185 1.72 -18.14 -18.71
N GLY A 186 2.94 -17.73 -19.02
CA GLY A 186 3.25 -16.37 -19.44
C GLY A 186 3.24 -15.38 -18.30
N TYR A 187 3.14 -14.12 -18.62
CA TYR A 187 3.07 -13.07 -17.62
C TYR A 187 1.63 -12.78 -17.19
N VAL A 188 1.38 -12.77 -15.88
CA VAL A 188 0.10 -12.38 -15.28
C VAL A 188 0.33 -11.28 -14.28
N LEU A 189 -0.35 -10.16 -14.47
CA LEU A 189 -0.28 -8.99 -13.59
C LEU A 189 -1.60 -8.80 -12.85
N TYR A 190 -1.60 -8.93 -11.52
CA TYR A 190 -2.71 -8.49 -10.67
C TYR A 190 -2.45 -7.06 -10.19
N TYR A 191 -3.47 -6.18 -10.28
CA TYR A 191 -3.32 -4.80 -9.82
C TYR A 191 -4.64 -4.16 -9.40
N THR A 192 -4.53 -3.07 -8.61
CA THR A 192 -5.66 -2.22 -8.20
C THR A 192 -5.37 -0.74 -8.49
N ASN A 193 -6.41 0.09 -8.40
CA ASN A 193 -6.25 1.55 -8.48
C ASN A 193 -5.82 2.19 -7.15
N GLN A 194 -5.52 1.41 -6.12
CA GLN A 194 -5.00 1.92 -4.85
C GLN A 194 -3.68 2.68 -5.04
N CYS A 195 -2.78 2.16 -5.87
CA CYS A 195 -1.55 2.85 -6.24
C CYS A 195 -1.76 3.64 -7.54
N PRO A 196 -1.63 4.98 -7.53
CA PRO A 196 -1.88 5.80 -8.72
C PRO A 196 -0.94 5.50 -9.88
N PHE A 197 0.26 5.01 -9.60
CA PHE A 197 1.24 4.67 -10.65
C PHE A 197 0.75 3.57 -11.61
N ASN A 198 -0.19 2.72 -11.18
CA ASN A 198 -0.74 1.68 -12.05
C ASN A 198 -1.48 2.24 -13.25
N ALA A 199 -2.19 3.35 -13.09
CA ALA A 199 -2.87 4.01 -14.21
C ALA A 199 -1.93 4.46 -15.34
N LYS A 200 -0.63 4.62 -15.04
CA LYS A 200 0.41 4.93 -16.01
C LYS A 200 1.15 3.68 -16.51
N TYR A 201 1.61 2.87 -15.56
CA TYR A 201 2.57 1.81 -15.89
C TYR A 201 1.93 0.53 -16.41
N VAL A 202 0.69 0.23 -16.05
CA VAL A 202 0.00 -0.95 -16.58
C VAL A 202 -0.22 -0.84 -18.09
N PRO A 203 -0.80 0.24 -18.63
CA PRO A 203 -0.91 0.40 -20.09
C PRO A 203 0.42 0.36 -20.83
N ILE A 204 1.51 0.89 -20.25
CA ILE A 204 2.85 0.81 -20.83
C ILE A 204 3.32 -0.65 -20.93
N LEU A 205 3.06 -1.47 -19.89
CA LEU A 205 3.41 -2.88 -19.93
C LEU A 205 2.60 -3.64 -20.98
N GLU A 206 1.29 -3.41 -21.06
CA GLU A 206 0.40 -4.04 -22.04
C GLU A 206 0.83 -3.71 -23.48
N GLU A 207 1.08 -2.43 -23.76
CA GLU A 207 1.56 -1.98 -25.07
C GLU A 207 2.93 -2.57 -25.41
N THR A 208 3.86 -2.61 -24.43
CA THR A 208 5.20 -3.17 -24.61
C THR A 208 5.12 -4.67 -24.89
N ALA A 209 4.31 -5.39 -24.13
CA ALA A 209 4.10 -6.81 -24.30
C ALA A 209 3.53 -7.13 -25.69
N GLN A 210 2.49 -6.41 -26.11
CA GLN A 210 1.86 -6.56 -27.42
C GLN A 210 2.85 -6.32 -28.56
N LYS A 211 3.63 -5.22 -28.51
CA LYS A 211 4.63 -4.89 -29.53
C LYS A 211 5.75 -5.91 -29.67
N ASN A 212 6.05 -6.64 -28.62
CA ASN A 212 7.15 -7.62 -28.58
C ASN A 212 6.67 -9.08 -28.59
N GLY A 213 5.37 -9.34 -28.77
CA GLY A 213 4.81 -10.67 -28.81
C GLY A 213 4.94 -11.43 -27.46
N ILE A 214 5.01 -10.70 -26.36
CA ILE A 214 5.12 -11.27 -25.01
C ILE A 214 3.71 -11.57 -24.48
N PRO A 215 3.40 -12.82 -24.08
CA PRO A 215 2.10 -13.13 -23.51
C PRO A 215 1.97 -12.46 -22.11
N LEU A 216 1.13 -11.45 -22.03
CA LEU A 216 0.81 -10.72 -20.79
C LEU A 216 -0.71 -10.63 -20.60
N LYS A 217 -1.19 -11.10 -19.48
CA LYS A 217 -2.57 -10.94 -19.00
C LYS A 217 -2.59 -9.96 -17.82
N ALA A 218 -3.18 -8.80 -18.00
CA ALA A 218 -3.39 -7.83 -16.91
C ALA A 218 -4.78 -8.04 -16.29
N VAL A 219 -4.81 -8.35 -15.00
CA VAL A 219 -6.03 -8.63 -14.22
C VAL A 219 -6.23 -7.49 -13.23
N LYS A 220 -7.13 -6.57 -13.59
CA LYS A 220 -7.55 -5.52 -12.68
C LYS A 220 -8.49 -6.09 -11.63
N ILE A 221 -8.14 -5.94 -10.37
CA ILE A 221 -9.00 -6.33 -9.26
C ILE A 221 -10.00 -5.20 -9.01
N GLU A 222 -11.28 -5.48 -9.17
CA GLU A 222 -12.31 -4.44 -9.19
C GLU A 222 -13.18 -4.38 -7.93
N ASN A 223 -13.11 -5.41 -7.08
CA ASN A 223 -13.87 -5.44 -5.84
C ASN A 223 -13.08 -6.08 -4.69
N ARG A 224 -13.52 -5.80 -3.47
CA ARG A 224 -12.87 -6.27 -2.24
C ARG A 224 -12.86 -7.78 -2.10
N LYS A 225 -13.95 -8.45 -2.49
CA LYS A 225 -14.06 -9.91 -2.38
C LYS A 225 -12.97 -10.59 -3.22
N ASP A 226 -12.78 -10.14 -4.45
CA ASP A 226 -11.73 -10.67 -5.32
C ASP A 226 -10.34 -10.32 -4.77
N ALA A 227 -10.13 -9.06 -4.33
CA ALA A 227 -8.88 -8.64 -3.72
C ALA A 227 -8.46 -9.49 -2.52
N GLN A 228 -9.42 -9.89 -1.70
CA GLN A 228 -9.19 -10.72 -0.51
C GLN A 228 -9.02 -12.22 -0.83
N ASN A 229 -9.02 -12.62 -2.10
CA ASN A 229 -8.85 -14.00 -2.55
C ASN A 229 -7.77 -14.15 -3.64
N VAL A 230 -7.01 -13.10 -3.93
CA VAL A 230 -5.88 -13.21 -4.87
C VAL A 230 -4.71 -14.00 -4.26
N PRO A 231 -3.88 -14.66 -5.08
CA PRO A 231 -2.79 -15.53 -4.62
C PRO A 231 -1.53 -14.73 -4.22
N THR A 232 -1.70 -13.58 -3.56
CA THR A 232 -0.59 -12.73 -3.12
C THR A 232 -1.05 -11.74 -2.04
N PRO A 233 -0.23 -11.45 -1.01
CA PRO A 233 -0.53 -10.40 -0.04
C PRO A 233 -0.58 -8.99 -0.67
N ILE A 234 0.09 -8.78 -1.80
CA ILE A 234 0.20 -7.48 -2.46
C ILE A 234 -0.80 -7.39 -3.60
N THR A 235 -1.88 -6.64 -3.39
CA THR A 235 -2.95 -6.41 -4.37
C THR A 235 -2.74 -5.16 -5.22
N THR A 236 -1.85 -4.29 -4.80
CA THR A 236 -1.58 -3.04 -5.52
C THR A 236 -0.90 -3.28 -6.86
N TYR A 237 0.04 -4.21 -6.92
CA TYR A 237 0.74 -4.62 -8.14
C TYR A 237 1.52 -5.90 -7.84
N ALA A 238 1.24 -6.98 -8.53
CA ALA A 238 1.94 -8.25 -8.41
C ALA A 238 2.07 -8.93 -9.77
N LEU A 239 3.30 -9.06 -10.26
CA LEU A 239 3.62 -9.69 -11.54
C LEU A 239 4.10 -11.12 -11.31
N PHE A 240 3.52 -12.05 -12.06
CA PHE A 240 3.89 -13.47 -12.12
C PHE A 240 4.44 -13.79 -13.51
N CYS A 241 5.28 -14.80 -13.60
CA CYS A 241 5.77 -15.39 -14.84
C CYS A 241 5.72 -16.90 -14.72
N ASP A 242 5.00 -17.58 -15.63
CA ASP A 242 4.84 -19.04 -15.64
C ASP A 242 4.46 -19.63 -14.27
N GLY A 243 3.51 -18.95 -13.60
CA GLY A 243 3.00 -19.33 -12.29
C GLY A 243 3.75 -18.78 -11.09
N GLU A 244 4.99 -18.34 -11.25
CA GLU A 244 5.84 -17.89 -10.16
C GLU A 244 5.81 -16.36 -9.96
N TYR A 245 5.78 -15.92 -8.70
CA TYR A 245 5.83 -14.50 -8.37
C TYR A 245 7.18 -13.89 -8.74
N VAL A 246 7.15 -12.77 -9.47
CA VAL A 246 8.35 -12.07 -9.94
C VAL A 246 8.62 -10.79 -9.16
N THR A 247 7.64 -9.90 -9.07
CA THR A 247 7.84 -8.58 -8.44
C THR A 247 6.55 -7.84 -8.13
N ASN A 248 6.63 -6.94 -7.16
CA ASN A 248 5.59 -5.93 -6.87
C ASN A 248 5.99 -4.51 -7.31
N GLU A 249 7.03 -4.37 -8.10
CA GLU A 249 7.52 -3.07 -8.53
C GLU A 249 6.95 -2.70 -9.91
N GLN A 250 6.27 -1.55 -9.99
CA GLN A 250 5.87 -0.98 -11.26
C GLN A 250 7.11 -0.66 -12.10
N MET A 251 7.02 -0.89 -13.39
CA MET A 251 8.16 -0.72 -14.28
C MET A 251 7.77 -0.05 -15.60
N ASN A 252 8.74 0.60 -16.21
CA ASN A 252 8.62 1.11 -17.57
C ASN A 252 8.95 0.00 -18.59
N ASP A 253 8.80 0.32 -19.87
CA ASP A 253 9.08 -0.55 -21.01
C ASP A 253 10.48 -1.20 -20.94
N LYS A 254 11.54 -0.40 -20.76
CA LYS A 254 12.93 -0.87 -20.72
C LYS A 254 13.17 -1.86 -19.58
N LYS A 255 12.60 -1.58 -18.41
CA LYS A 255 12.75 -2.44 -17.24
C LYS A 255 11.98 -3.74 -17.41
N PHE A 256 10.79 -3.69 -18.02
CA PHE A 256 10.00 -4.87 -18.33
C PHE A 256 10.72 -5.77 -19.34
N LEU A 257 11.20 -5.23 -20.46
CA LEU A 257 11.95 -6.00 -21.46
C LEU A 257 13.22 -6.64 -20.88
N LYS A 258 13.93 -5.93 -19.99
CA LYS A 258 15.09 -6.49 -19.29
C LYS A 258 14.69 -7.66 -18.36
N LEU A 259 13.54 -7.59 -17.73
CA LEU A 259 13.01 -8.67 -16.90
C LEU A 259 12.65 -9.88 -17.75
N VAL A 260 11.94 -9.68 -18.86
CA VAL A 260 11.59 -10.72 -19.83
C VAL A 260 12.83 -11.47 -20.34
N GLY A 261 13.88 -10.73 -20.73
CA GLY A 261 15.15 -11.32 -21.17
C GLY A 261 15.84 -12.19 -20.10
N ARG A 262 15.56 -11.97 -18.81
CA ARG A 262 16.07 -12.82 -17.72
C ARG A 262 15.25 -14.06 -17.49
N CYS A 263 13.92 -13.97 -17.62
CA CYS A 263 13.03 -15.11 -17.42
C CYS A 263 13.11 -16.12 -18.57
N TYR A 264 13.26 -15.65 -19.81
CA TYR A 264 13.37 -16.52 -20.99
C TYR A 264 14.82 -16.71 -21.50
N GLY A 265 15.77 -15.84 -21.11
CA GLY A 265 17.18 -15.93 -21.53
C GLY A 265 18.05 -16.91 -20.72
N GLY A 266 17.51 -17.53 -19.70
CA GLY A 266 18.17 -18.61 -18.94
C GLY A 266 18.00 -20.00 -19.54
N LEU A 267 17.38 -20.10 -20.72
CA LEU A 267 17.15 -21.36 -21.46
C LEU A 267 18.01 -21.48 -22.72
N SER A 268 19.07 -20.66 -22.88
CA SER A 268 20.04 -20.79 -23.99
C SER A 268 21.39 -21.25 -23.50
#